data_2878d777f540a68ee3aef53cff629965
#
_entry.id   2878d777f540a68ee3aef53cff629965
#
_cell.length_a   1.000
_cell.length_b   1.000
_cell.length_c   1.000
_cell.angle_alpha   90.00
_cell.angle_beta   90.00
_cell.angle_gamma   90.00
#
_symmetry.space_group_name_H-M   'P 1'
#
loop_
_entity.id
_entity.type
_entity.pdbx_description
1 polymer ?
#
loop_
_entity_poly.entity_id
_entity_poly.type
_entity_poly.pdbx_seq_one_letter_code
_entity_poly.pdbx_strand_id
1 'polypeptide(L)'
;MRVLSPTAILGYGFPLDSFRRGIAKGPHVIAVDAGSIDPGPYYLGSGNSFTDYKAVKRDLEVILTSCYDLGIPLVIGTAGGSGANMHLNWCLEIIREVVRENKLSFKAAIVEAEIPRNRLLKKLELGKIKKLFPHEEITLGDLEQSTAIVGQMGIEPFIKAFEFGADIIIAGRAYDPAVFACYPIFKGYDKALSLHMGKILECACIAATPGSGSDCMMGYIRKDHFCLEPLNETRRCTTTSVAAHTMYEKSNPYLLPGPGGALDLRFTSFEQVNEGVVKVKGSKYITSNQYTVKIEGAGLIGYRALSIAGARDPIFIGNVQEIILEVKKRVEDNFQDLIDPYFLTFRLYGRDGVMGAMEPLKNYACHELGIVIEAVSKSQEIANTICSFARSTMMHYGYPKRIATAGNLAFPFSPSDLEAGKVYKFLIHHLVEVDDPMELFKIRIAQI
;
A
#
# COMPACT_ATOMS: atom_id res chain seq x y z
N MET A 1 -11.22 -21.04 16.28
CA MET A 1 -11.79 -20.46 15.04
C MET A 1 -10.74 -20.58 13.93
N ARG A 2 -11.15 -20.54 12.67
CA ARG A 2 -10.30 -20.58 11.46
C ARG A 2 -10.59 -19.37 10.60
N VAL A 3 -9.53 -18.63 10.23
CA VAL A 3 -9.56 -17.45 9.38
C VAL A 3 -8.77 -17.76 8.11
N LEU A 4 -9.40 -17.69 6.96
CA LEU A 4 -8.74 -17.91 5.67
C LEU A 4 -8.36 -16.57 5.04
N SER A 5 -7.05 -16.40 4.78
CA SER A 5 -6.51 -15.33 3.94
C SER A 5 -6.15 -15.92 2.58
N PRO A 6 -6.89 -15.57 1.51
CA PRO A 6 -6.67 -16.18 0.19
C PRO A 6 -5.44 -15.63 -0.54
N THR A 7 -5.10 -14.37 -0.31
CA THR A 7 -4.00 -13.64 -0.96
C THR A 7 -3.63 -12.44 -0.12
N ALA A 8 -2.43 -11.89 -0.28
CA ALA A 8 -2.01 -10.68 0.43
C ALA A 8 -2.83 -9.45 0.01
N ILE A 9 -3.12 -9.32 -1.29
CA ILE A 9 -3.90 -8.21 -1.84
C ILE A 9 -4.94 -8.77 -2.82
N LEU A 10 -6.18 -8.38 -2.66
CA LEU A 10 -7.28 -8.72 -3.57
C LEU A 10 -6.94 -8.26 -5.00
N GLY A 11 -6.91 -9.20 -5.92
CA GLY A 11 -6.47 -8.98 -7.31
C GLY A 11 -5.06 -9.50 -7.63
N TYR A 12 -4.28 -9.94 -6.63
CA TYR A 12 -3.01 -10.63 -6.89
C TYR A 12 -3.22 -12.09 -7.32
N GLY A 13 -4.41 -12.63 -7.07
CA GLY A 13 -4.73 -14.01 -7.36
C GLY A 13 -4.20 -15.00 -6.34
N PHE A 14 -4.63 -16.23 -6.49
CA PHE A 14 -4.20 -17.37 -5.68
C PHE A 14 -4.39 -18.68 -6.45
N PRO A 15 -3.60 -19.74 -6.14
CA PRO A 15 -3.81 -21.06 -6.70
C PRO A 15 -5.13 -21.66 -6.23
N LEU A 16 -5.99 -22.08 -7.15
CA LEU A 16 -7.31 -22.65 -6.83
C LEU A 16 -7.20 -23.88 -5.93
N ASP A 17 -6.17 -24.70 -6.09
CA ASP A 17 -5.98 -25.89 -5.26
C ASP A 17 -5.62 -25.53 -3.81
N SER A 18 -4.79 -24.48 -3.59
CA SER A 18 -4.55 -23.96 -2.24
C SER A 18 -5.84 -23.44 -1.60
N PHE A 19 -6.63 -22.70 -2.36
CA PHE A 19 -7.90 -22.18 -1.89
C PHE A 19 -8.91 -23.32 -1.57
N ARG A 20 -9.08 -24.31 -2.46
CA ARG A 20 -9.92 -25.47 -2.22
C ARG A 20 -9.51 -26.25 -0.97
N ARG A 21 -8.20 -26.44 -0.73
CA ARG A 21 -7.71 -27.02 0.52
C ARG A 21 -8.11 -26.19 1.73
N GLY A 22 -8.06 -24.85 1.62
CA GLY A 22 -8.53 -23.94 2.65
C GLY A 22 -10.02 -24.09 2.95
N ILE A 23 -10.86 -24.14 1.92
CA ILE A 23 -12.29 -24.35 2.02
C ILE A 23 -12.61 -25.71 2.66
N ALA A 24 -11.92 -26.78 2.24
CA ALA A 24 -12.07 -28.13 2.83
C ALA A 24 -11.75 -28.20 4.33
N LYS A 25 -10.90 -27.29 4.83
CA LYS A 25 -10.63 -27.18 6.28
C LYS A 25 -11.75 -26.44 7.04
N GLY A 26 -12.80 -25.97 6.38
CA GLY A 26 -13.98 -25.34 6.96
C GLY A 26 -13.65 -24.02 7.67
N PRO A 27 -13.25 -22.97 6.97
CA PRO A 27 -13.04 -21.66 7.57
C PRO A 27 -14.35 -21.12 8.18
N HIS A 28 -14.23 -20.23 9.17
CA HIS A 28 -15.37 -19.56 9.79
C HIS A 28 -15.56 -18.14 9.25
N VAL A 29 -14.55 -17.63 8.57
CA VAL A 29 -14.54 -16.34 7.90
C VAL A 29 -13.44 -16.35 6.83
N ILE A 30 -13.71 -15.70 5.70
CA ILE A 30 -12.68 -15.32 4.74
C ILE A 30 -12.41 -13.82 4.92
N ALA A 31 -11.16 -13.45 5.07
CA ALA A 31 -10.74 -12.07 5.18
C ALA A 31 -9.62 -11.78 4.19
N VAL A 32 -9.69 -10.64 3.52
CA VAL A 32 -8.69 -10.22 2.53
C VAL A 32 -8.47 -8.72 2.62
N ASP A 33 -7.21 -8.32 2.58
CA ASP A 33 -6.86 -6.93 2.35
C ASP A 33 -6.92 -6.63 0.83
N ALA A 34 -7.30 -5.42 0.48
CA ALA A 34 -7.41 -5.01 -0.91
C ALA A 34 -6.47 -3.85 -1.24
N GLY A 35 -5.59 -3.47 -0.31
CA GLY A 35 -4.59 -2.47 -0.57
C GLY A 35 -4.04 -1.72 0.64
N SER A 36 -3.21 -0.76 0.34
CA SER A 36 -2.60 0.18 1.27
C SER A 36 -2.23 1.47 0.55
N ILE A 37 -1.55 2.41 1.23
CA ILE A 37 -0.96 3.58 0.58
C ILE A 37 0.49 3.35 0.11
N ASP A 38 1.08 2.19 0.37
CA ASP A 38 2.49 1.87 0.06
C ASP A 38 2.83 1.97 -1.43
N PRO A 39 1.89 1.67 -2.38
CA PRO A 39 2.15 1.91 -3.80
C PRO A 39 2.36 3.38 -4.19
N GLY A 40 2.21 4.29 -3.23
CA GLY A 40 2.47 5.72 -3.39
C GLY A 40 1.22 6.59 -3.48
N PRO A 41 1.39 7.92 -3.47
CA PRO A 41 0.30 8.89 -3.35
C PRO A 41 -0.59 8.98 -4.59
N TYR A 42 -0.14 8.46 -5.73
CA TYR A 42 -0.87 8.52 -6.99
C TYR A 42 -2.26 7.90 -6.87
N TYR A 43 -2.35 6.70 -6.31
CA TYR A 43 -3.61 5.95 -6.25
C TYR A 43 -4.63 6.63 -5.35
N LEU A 44 -4.23 7.03 -4.12
CA LEU A 44 -5.10 7.78 -3.22
C LEU A 44 -5.54 9.11 -3.85
N GLY A 45 -4.60 9.85 -4.46
CA GLY A 45 -4.86 11.17 -5.03
C GLY A 45 -5.69 11.14 -6.31
N SER A 46 -5.51 10.15 -7.17
CA SER A 46 -6.22 10.02 -8.45
C SER A 46 -7.58 9.32 -8.32
N GLY A 47 -7.77 8.51 -7.26
CA GLY A 47 -8.93 7.64 -7.10
C GLY A 47 -8.87 6.36 -7.94
N ASN A 48 -7.76 6.09 -8.64
CA ASN A 48 -7.58 4.85 -9.40
C ASN A 48 -7.17 3.70 -8.48
N SER A 49 -7.65 2.50 -8.76
CA SER A 49 -7.12 1.29 -8.12
C SER A 49 -5.73 0.95 -8.67
N PHE A 50 -4.83 0.39 -7.83
CA PHE A 50 -3.57 -0.16 -8.30
C PHE A 50 -3.68 -1.64 -8.71
N THR A 51 -4.82 -2.27 -8.46
CA THR A 51 -5.13 -3.63 -8.94
C THR A 51 -6.05 -3.59 -10.13
N ASP A 52 -5.95 -4.59 -10.99
CA ASP A 52 -6.72 -4.69 -12.22
C ASP A 52 -8.16 -5.15 -11.96
N TYR A 53 -9.12 -4.58 -12.67
CA TYR A 53 -10.55 -4.91 -12.55
C TYR A 53 -10.85 -6.39 -12.76
N LYS A 54 -10.29 -6.99 -13.82
CA LYS A 54 -10.54 -8.40 -14.15
C LYS A 54 -9.91 -9.34 -13.13
N ALA A 55 -8.74 -8.97 -12.61
CA ALA A 55 -8.05 -9.73 -11.59
C ALA A 55 -8.83 -9.73 -10.27
N VAL A 56 -9.31 -8.57 -9.83
CA VAL A 56 -10.17 -8.44 -8.64
C VAL A 56 -11.50 -9.17 -8.83
N LYS A 57 -12.14 -9.05 -10.01
CA LYS A 57 -13.40 -9.77 -10.31
C LYS A 57 -13.22 -11.28 -10.23
N ARG A 58 -12.15 -11.81 -10.82
CA ARG A 58 -11.84 -13.25 -10.76
C ARG A 58 -11.69 -13.75 -9.33
N ASP A 59 -10.92 -13.03 -8.50
CA ASP A 59 -10.71 -13.42 -7.11
C ASP A 59 -12.03 -13.36 -6.32
N LEU A 60 -12.81 -12.30 -6.51
CA LEU A 60 -14.11 -12.12 -5.85
C LEU A 60 -15.13 -13.18 -6.26
N GLU A 61 -15.14 -13.61 -7.52
CA GLU A 61 -16.06 -14.66 -7.98
C GLU A 61 -15.85 -15.96 -7.21
N VAL A 62 -14.60 -16.37 -7.04
CA VAL A 62 -14.25 -17.59 -6.27
C VAL A 62 -14.57 -17.42 -4.78
N ILE A 63 -14.23 -16.26 -4.19
CA ILE A 63 -14.41 -16.00 -2.77
C ILE A 63 -15.90 -15.88 -2.42
N LEU A 64 -16.66 -15.07 -3.16
CA LEU A 64 -18.10 -14.82 -2.88
C LEU A 64 -18.93 -16.07 -3.02
N THR A 65 -18.73 -16.85 -4.09
CA THR A 65 -19.42 -18.14 -4.27
C THR A 65 -19.14 -19.07 -3.10
N SER A 66 -17.88 -19.18 -2.67
CA SER A 66 -17.52 -20.03 -1.54
C SER A 66 -18.10 -19.55 -0.21
N CYS A 67 -18.14 -18.23 0.02
CA CYS A 67 -18.77 -17.66 1.22
C CYS A 67 -20.28 -17.94 1.25
N TYR A 68 -20.95 -17.81 0.11
CA TYR A 68 -22.38 -18.10 -0.02
C TYR A 68 -22.70 -19.55 0.25
N ASP A 69 -21.96 -20.48 -0.38
CA ASP A 69 -22.17 -21.93 -0.25
C ASP A 69 -21.91 -22.42 1.19
N LEU A 70 -20.96 -21.83 1.88
CA LEU A 70 -20.63 -22.19 3.26
C LEU A 70 -21.42 -21.42 4.33
N GLY A 71 -22.13 -20.37 3.96
CA GLY A 71 -22.80 -19.47 4.92
C GLY A 71 -21.84 -18.77 5.88
N ILE A 72 -20.64 -18.38 5.41
CA ILE A 72 -19.62 -17.73 6.22
C ILE A 72 -19.39 -16.28 5.76
N PRO A 73 -19.04 -15.37 6.67
CA PRO A 73 -18.82 -13.97 6.33
C PRO A 73 -17.51 -13.74 5.53
N LEU A 74 -17.56 -12.67 4.71
CA LEU A 74 -16.41 -12.10 4.02
C LEU A 74 -16.08 -10.72 4.60
N VAL A 75 -14.80 -10.45 4.85
CA VAL A 75 -14.30 -9.14 5.23
C VAL A 75 -13.28 -8.66 4.22
N ILE A 76 -13.52 -7.49 3.61
CA ILE A 76 -12.60 -6.83 2.69
C ILE A 76 -12.16 -5.51 3.33
N GLY A 77 -10.86 -5.35 3.55
CA GLY A 77 -10.26 -4.10 4.02
C GLY A 77 -9.66 -3.30 2.90
N THR A 78 -9.53 -2.00 3.09
CA THR A 78 -8.88 -1.05 2.17
C THR A 78 -9.34 -1.22 0.72
N ALA A 79 -10.66 -1.40 0.54
CA ALA A 79 -11.27 -1.75 -0.73
C ALA A 79 -10.84 -0.83 -1.89
N GLY A 80 -10.52 -1.44 -3.04
CA GLY A 80 -10.13 -0.75 -4.26
C GLY A 80 -8.73 -0.12 -4.24
N GLY A 81 -7.88 -0.50 -3.29
CA GLY A 81 -6.48 -0.13 -3.25
C GLY A 81 -6.12 0.88 -2.16
N SER A 82 -6.70 2.06 -2.11
CA SER A 82 -6.39 3.08 -1.08
C SER A 82 -7.57 3.40 -0.16
N GLY A 83 -8.73 2.81 -0.39
CA GLY A 83 -9.86 2.85 0.51
C GLY A 83 -10.61 4.19 0.62
N ALA A 84 -10.38 5.17 -0.28
CA ALA A 84 -11.24 6.34 -0.42
C ALA A 84 -12.58 5.96 -1.07
N ASN A 85 -13.56 6.84 -1.05
CA ASN A 85 -14.92 6.53 -1.53
C ASN A 85 -14.95 6.10 -3.00
N MET A 86 -14.09 6.66 -3.85
CA MET A 86 -13.97 6.24 -5.26
C MET A 86 -13.52 4.77 -5.36
N HIS A 87 -12.52 4.38 -4.58
CA HIS A 87 -12.00 3.02 -4.52
C HIS A 87 -13.03 2.04 -3.96
N LEU A 88 -13.69 2.42 -2.87
CA LEU A 88 -14.75 1.64 -2.23
C LEU A 88 -15.90 1.38 -3.19
N ASN A 89 -16.35 2.39 -3.91
CA ASN A 89 -17.43 2.27 -4.90
C ASN A 89 -17.00 1.38 -6.09
N TRP A 90 -15.79 1.56 -6.59
CA TRP A 90 -15.24 0.71 -7.66
C TRP A 90 -15.22 -0.77 -7.25
N CYS A 91 -14.78 -1.10 -6.04
CA CYS A 91 -14.80 -2.47 -5.53
C CYS A 91 -16.24 -2.99 -5.36
N LEU A 92 -17.15 -2.15 -4.85
CA LEU A 92 -18.57 -2.48 -4.68
C LEU A 92 -19.26 -2.77 -6.01
N GLU A 93 -18.92 -2.05 -7.08
CA GLU A 93 -19.43 -2.32 -8.43
C GLU A 93 -19.02 -3.71 -8.92
N ILE A 94 -17.77 -4.11 -8.72
CA ILE A 94 -17.28 -5.45 -9.07
C ILE A 94 -18.04 -6.52 -8.27
N ILE A 95 -18.22 -6.31 -6.96
CA ILE A 95 -18.96 -7.23 -6.11
C ILE A 95 -20.41 -7.40 -6.61
N ARG A 96 -21.09 -6.30 -6.93
CA ARG A 96 -22.46 -6.32 -7.47
C ARG A 96 -22.56 -7.05 -8.80
N GLU A 97 -21.55 -6.88 -9.66
CA GLU A 97 -21.49 -7.60 -10.94
C GLU A 97 -21.37 -9.12 -10.70
N VAL A 98 -20.44 -9.55 -9.85
CA VAL A 98 -20.24 -10.96 -9.49
C VAL A 98 -21.50 -11.56 -8.85
N VAL A 99 -22.11 -10.85 -7.90
CA VAL A 99 -23.33 -11.26 -7.21
C VAL A 99 -24.48 -11.50 -8.20
N ARG A 100 -24.67 -10.56 -9.14
CA ARG A 100 -25.70 -10.65 -10.18
C ARG A 100 -25.45 -11.82 -11.14
N GLU A 101 -24.21 -11.98 -11.62
CA GLU A 101 -23.85 -13.03 -12.58
C GLU A 101 -24.01 -14.43 -12.00
N ASN A 102 -23.69 -14.61 -10.71
CA ASN A 102 -23.75 -15.88 -10.02
C ASN A 102 -25.06 -16.06 -9.21
N LYS A 103 -26.01 -15.12 -9.32
CA LYS A 103 -27.34 -15.17 -8.64
C LYS A 103 -27.21 -15.34 -7.12
N LEU A 104 -26.22 -14.67 -6.53
CA LEU A 104 -25.98 -14.64 -5.09
C LEU A 104 -26.80 -13.52 -4.44
N SER A 105 -26.88 -13.52 -3.11
CA SER A 105 -27.50 -12.44 -2.36
C SER A 105 -26.87 -12.32 -0.97
N PHE A 106 -26.48 -11.10 -0.58
CA PHE A 106 -25.81 -10.84 0.67
C PHE A 106 -26.31 -9.56 1.31
N LYS A 107 -26.34 -9.55 2.63
CA LYS A 107 -26.48 -8.34 3.42
C LYS A 107 -25.08 -7.73 3.59
N ALA A 108 -24.82 -6.63 2.91
CA ALA A 108 -23.52 -5.97 2.89
C ALA A 108 -23.47 -4.77 3.84
N ALA A 109 -22.41 -4.66 4.62
CA ALA A 109 -22.02 -3.44 5.32
C ALA A 109 -20.91 -2.74 4.54
N ILE A 110 -21.14 -1.51 4.15
CA ILE A 110 -20.20 -0.64 3.44
C ILE A 110 -19.70 0.40 4.44
N VAL A 111 -18.40 0.37 4.75
CA VAL A 111 -17.78 1.22 5.77
C VAL A 111 -16.90 2.26 5.11
N GLU A 112 -17.34 3.51 5.13
CA GLU A 112 -16.61 4.64 4.54
C GLU A 112 -15.44 5.06 5.45
N ALA A 113 -14.26 5.30 4.84
CA ALA A 113 -13.06 5.75 5.54
C ALA A 113 -12.57 7.12 5.08
N GLU A 114 -13.16 7.68 4.02
CA GLU A 114 -12.85 9.03 3.57
C GLU A 114 -13.45 10.06 4.52
N ILE A 115 -12.59 10.99 4.98
CA ILE A 115 -12.95 11.95 6.01
C ILE A 115 -13.20 13.30 5.37
N PRO A 116 -14.40 13.88 5.53
CA PRO A 116 -14.70 15.23 5.08
C PRO A 116 -13.77 16.28 5.72
N ARG A 117 -13.21 17.19 4.89
CA ARG A 117 -12.25 18.22 5.32
C ARG A 117 -12.75 19.04 6.51
N ASN A 118 -14.03 19.40 6.53
CA ASN A 118 -14.63 20.20 7.60
C ASN A 118 -14.56 19.52 8.99
N ARG A 119 -14.52 18.18 9.04
CA ARG A 119 -14.31 17.46 10.31
C ARG A 119 -12.86 17.59 10.79
N LEU A 120 -11.91 17.51 9.86
CA LEU A 120 -10.47 17.64 10.19
C LEU A 120 -10.11 19.09 10.54
N LEU A 121 -10.73 20.09 9.91
CA LEU A 121 -10.55 21.50 10.25
C LEU A 121 -10.88 21.74 11.74
N LYS A 122 -12.01 21.22 12.23
CA LYS A 122 -12.36 21.31 13.65
C LYS A 122 -11.34 20.63 14.56
N LYS A 123 -10.80 19.47 14.16
CA LYS A 123 -9.76 18.77 14.93
C LYS A 123 -8.43 19.52 14.91
N LEU A 124 -8.10 20.19 13.80
CA LEU A 124 -6.91 21.04 13.69
C LEU A 124 -7.01 22.25 14.62
N GLU A 125 -8.12 22.97 14.61
CA GLU A 125 -8.41 24.10 15.50
C GLU A 125 -8.32 23.73 16.98
N LEU A 126 -8.71 22.51 17.33
CA LEU A 126 -8.66 21.97 18.69
C LEU A 126 -7.28 21.39 19.08
N GLY A 127 -6.28 21.42 18.17
CA GLY A 127 -4.97 20.83 18.42
C GLY A 127 -4.98 19.28 18.56
N LYS A 128 -6.02 18.62 18.05
CA LYS A 128 -6.22 17.16 18.12
C LYS A 128 -5.57 16.38 16.99
N ILE A 129 -4.77 17.03 16.12
CA ILE A 129 -3.99 16.35 15.07
C ILE A 129 -2.51 16.42 15.45
N LYS A 130 -1.85 15.26 15.49
CA LYS A 130 -0.45 15.11 15.88
C LYS A 130 0.36 14.62 14.69
N LYS A 131 1.55 15.17 14.51
CA LYS A 131 2.47 14.71 13.45
C LYS A 131 3.00 13.31 13.71
N LEU A 132 3.28 12.59 12.63
CA LEU A 132 4.09 11.38 12.62
C LEU A 132 5.46 11.70 12.00
N PHE A 133 6.55 11.39 12.73
CA PHE A 133 7.88 11.56 12.20
C PHE A 133 8.07 10.76 10.90
N PRO A 134 8.70 11.30 9.85
CA PRO A 134 9.42 12.59 9.78
C PRO A 134 8.59 13.79 9.27
N HIS A 135 7.25 13.67 9.26
CA HIS A 135 6.39 14.73 8.72
C HIS A 135 6.35 15.97 9.61
N GLU A 136 6.15 17.14 9.00
CA GLU A 136 5.94 18.40 9.68
C GLU A 136 4.51 18.50 10.26
N GLU A 137 4.23 19.56 11.02
CA GLU A 137 2.87 19.84 11.48
C GLU A 137 1.93 20.09 10.30
N ILE A 138 0.71 19.58 10.39
CA ILE A 138 -0.31 19.75 9.35
C ILE A 138 -0.76 21.21 9.26
N THR A 139 -0.91 21.69 8.05
CA THR A 139 -1.40 23.05 7.77
C THR A 139 -2.82 23.04 7.18
N LEU A 140 -3.47 24.21 7.20
CA LEU A 140 -4.72 24.40 6.49
C LEU A 140 -4.56 24.12 4.98
N GLY A 141 -3.44 24.55 4.41
CA GLY A 141 -3.12 24.32 2.99
C GLY A 141 -3.04 22.83 2.63
N ASP A 142 -2.49 21.98 3.51
CA ASP A 142 -2.43 20.54 3.30
C ASP A 142 -3.83 19.90 3.22
N LEU A 143 -4.74 20.37 4.09
CA LEU A 143 -6.15 19.95 4.05
C LEU A 143 -6.85 20.39 2.77
N GLU A 144 -6.65 21.64 2.35
CA GLU A 144 -7.30 22.21 1.16
C GLU A 144 -6.80 21.59 -0.14
N GLN A 145 -5.50 21.32 -0.24
CA GLN A 145 -4.87 20.77 -1.45
C GLN A 145 -5.01 19.25 -1.57
N SER A 146 -5.37 18.54 -0.49
CA SER A 146 -5.62 17.11 -0.54
C SER A 146 -6.85 16.78 -1.38
N THR A 147 -6.73 15.93 -2.38
CA THR A 147 -7.85 15.45 -3.22
C THR A 147 -8.72 14.45 -2.48
N ALA A 148 -8.09 13.58 -1.68
CA ALA A 148 -8.76 12.64 -0.79
C ALA A 148 -7.98 12.52 0.52
N ILE A 149 -8.71 12.33 1.62
CA ILE A 149 -8.13 12.09 2.95
C ILE A 149 -8.87 10.90 3.56
N VAL A 150 -8.13 9.85 3.94
CA VAL A 150 -8.67 8.64 4.52
C VAL A 150 -8.17 8.43 5.94
N GLY A 151 -8.99 7.79 6.78
CA GLY A 151 -8.62 7.36 8.12
C GLY A 151 -8.42 5.85 8.17
N GLN A 152 -7.34 5.40 8.80
CA GLN A 152 -7.05 3.99 9.01
C GLN A 152 -7.90 3.46 10.17
N MET A 153 -9.07 2.86 9.86
CA MET A 153 -10.01 2.37 10.89
C MET A 153 -9.45 1.17 11.65
N GLY A 154 -9.77 1.13 12.95
CA GLY A 154 -9.51 -0.03 13.82
C GLY A 154 -10.54 -1.15 13.63
N ILE A 155 -10.68 -1.97 14.67
CA ILE A 155 -11.62 -3.11 14.67
C ILE A 155 -13.08 -2.71 14.89
N GLU A 156 -13.33 -1.55 15.50
CA GLU A 156 -14.64 -1.15 16.01
C GLU A 156 -15.70 -1.00 14.89
N PRO A 157 -15.41 -0.39 13.72
CA PRO A 157 -16.35 -0.33 12.61
C PRO A 157 -16.72 -1.72 12.07
N PHE A 158 -15.79 -2.66 12.04
CA PHE A 158 -16.06 -4.04 11.62
C PHE A 158 -16.95 -4.78 12.60
N ILE A 159 -16.69 -4.65 13.91
CA ILE A 159 -17.52 -5.24 14.96
C ILE A 159 -18.95 -4.70 14.83
N LYS A 160 -19.10 -3.38 14.65
CA LYS A 160 -20.41 -2.75 14.47
C LYS A 160 -21.15 -3.26 13.23
N ALA A 161 -20.42 -3.51 12.14
CA ALA A 161 -20.99 -4.10 10.93
C ALA A 161 -21.52 -5.53 11.17
N PHE A 162 -20.78 -6.35 11.95
CA PHE A 162 -21.27 -7.68 12.35
C PHE A 162 -22.47 -7.62 13.28
N GLU A 163 -22.54 -6.63 14.19
CA GLU A 163 -23.75 -6.41 15.03
C GLU A 163 -24.98 -6.12 14.20
N PHE A 164 -24.85 -5.47 13.05
CA PHE A 164 -25.92 -5.29 12.07
C PHE A 164 -26.25 -6.54 11.28
N GLY A 165 -25.53 -7.65 11.49
CA GLY A 165 -25.76 -8.93 10.82
C GLY A 165 -25.30 -8.92 9.36
N ALA A 166 -24.20 -8.27 9.05
CA ALA A 166 -23.63 -8.29 7.70
C ALA A 166 -23.00 -9.64 7.36
N ASP A 167 -23.32 -10.14 6.16
CA ASP A 167 -22.66 -11.31 5.55
C ASP A 167 -21.34 -10.91 4.90
N ILE A 168 -21.27 -9.69 4.35
CA ILE A 168 -20.09 -9.13 3.72
C ILE A 168 -19.82 -7.75 4.31
N ILE A 169 -18.57 -7.49 4.69
CA ILE A 169 -18.09 -6.17 5.08
C ILE A 169 -17.11 -5.68 4.01
N ILE A 170 -17.41 -4.53 3.43
CA ILE A 170 -16.58 -3.84 2.44
C ILE A 170 -16.15 -2.53 3.07
N ALA A 171 -14.90 -2.47 3.51
CA ALA A 171 -14.38 -1.32 4.25
C ALA A 171 -13.40 -0.51 3.39
N GLY A 172 -13.45 0.81 3.54
CA GLY A 172 -12.41 1.72 3.07
C GLY A 172 -11.11 1.51 3.83
N ARG A 173 -10.25 2.55 3.93
CA ARG A 173 -8.93 2.43 4.53
C ARG A 173 -8.98 1.86 5.95
N ALA A 174 -8.34 0.74 6.16
CA ALA A 174 -8.34 0.00 7.40
C ALA A 174 -6.92 -0.21 7.94
N TYR A 175 -6.79 -0.48 9.22
CA TYR A 175 -5.61 -1.06 9.82
C TYR A 175 -5.57 -2.54 9.42
N ASP A 176 -4.59 -2.91 8.60
CA ASP A 176 -4.56 -4.19 7.90
C ASP A 176 -4.78 -5.41 8.83
N PRO A 177 -4.14 -5.50 10.03
CA PRO A 177 -4.45 -6.55 11.01
C PRO A 177 -5.91 -6.60 11.46
N ALA A 178 -6.62 -5.45 11.48
CA ALA A 178 -8.00 -5.39 11.95
C ALA A 178 -8.96 -6.18 11.03
N VAL A 179 -8.68 -6.24 9.75
CA VAL A 179 -9.47 -6.96 8.74
C VAL A 179 -9.59 -8.45 9.08
N PHE A 180 -8.50 -9.05 9.57
CA PHE A 180 -8.44 -10.47 9.94
C PHE A 180 -8.78 -10.73 11.40
N ALA A 181 -8.58 -9.74 12.26
CA ALA A 181 -8.82 -9.84 13.71
C ALA A 181 -10.27 -9.59 14.12
N CYS A 182 -11.02 -8.81 13.34
CA CYS A 182 -12.34 -8.31 13.75
C CYS A 182 -13.35 -9.45 14.02
N TYR A 183 -13.43 -10.46 13.17
CA TYR A 183 -14.38 -11.55 13.38
C TYR A 183 -14.01 -12.45 14.56
N PRO A 184 -12.75 -12.88 14.76
CA PRO A 184 -12.34 -13.53 16.00
C PRO A 184 -12.69 -12.71 17.26
N ILE A 185 -12.40 -11.41 17.29
CA ILE A 185 -12.71 -10.54 18.43
C ILE A 185 -14.23 -10.43 18.65
N PHE A 186 -15.02 -10.27 17.58
CA PHE A 186 -16.49 -10.27 17.65
C PHE A 186 -17.04 -11.57 18.25
N LYS A 187 -16.35 -12.70 18.03
CA LYS A 187 -16.69 -14.01 18.62
C LYS A 187 -16.06 -14.28 19.99
N GLY A 188 -15.45 -13.26 20.62
CA GLY A 188 -14.92 -13.34 22.00
C GLY A 188 -13.53 -13.93 22.14
N TYR A 189 -12.77 -14.05 21.07
CA TYR A 189 -11.36 -14.44 21.16
C TYR A 189 -10.49 -13.26 21.63
N ASP A 190 -9.31 -13.59 22.19
CA ASP A 190 -8.38 -12.60 22.72
C ASP A 190 -7.95 -11.57 21.66
N LYS A 191 -8.01 -10.28 22.05
CA LYS A 191 -7.70 -9.15 21.14
C LYS A 191 -6.26 -9.15 20.68
N ALA A 192 -5.30 -9.43 21.58
CA ALA A 192 -3.89 -9.42 21.25
C ALA A 192 -3.52 -10.55 20.29
N LEU A 193 -3.99 -11.77 20.57
CA LEU A 193 -3.76 -12.91 19.69
C LEU A 193 -4.43 -12.73 18.33
N SER A 194 -5.65 -12.18 18.29
CA SER A 194 -6.37 -11.91 17.04
C SER A 194 -5.64 -10.88 16.19
N LEU A 195 -5.19 -9.75 16.76
CA LEU A 195 -4.45 -8.71 16.05
C LEU A 195 -3.07 -9.20 15.59
N HIS A 196 -2.37 -10.00 16.41
CA HIS A 196 -1.09 -10.57 15.99
C HIS A 196 -1.25 -11.58 14.86
N MET A 197 -2.25 -12.46 14.94
CA MET A 197 -2.60 -13.34 13.82
C MET A 197 -2.93 -12.54 12.56
N GLY A 198 -3.70 -11.45 12.72
CA GLY A 198 -4.04 -10.53 11.63
C GLY A 198 -2.83 -9.89 10.99
N LYS A 199 -1.84 -9.43 11.80
CA LYS A 199 -0.57 -8.86 11.30
C LYS A 199 0.19 -9.80 10.36
N ILE A 200 0.00 -11.10 10.52
CA ILE A 200 0.66 -12.08 9.66
C ILE A 200 -0.24 -12.46 8.48
N LEU A 201 -1.54 -12.63 8.70
CA LEU A 201 -2.50 -13.01 7.67
C LEU A 201 -2.71 -11.93 6.60
N GLU A 202 -2.49 -10.65 6.92
CA GLU A 202 -2.60 -9.53 5.95
C GLU A 202 -1.71 -9.72 4.72
N CYS A 203 -0.56 -10.34 4.92
CA CYS A 203 0.39 -10.67 3.86
C CYS A 203 0.32 -12.13 3.39
N ALA A 204 -0.65 -12.90 3.88
CA ALA A 204 -0.87 -14.30 3.50
C ALA A 204 0.43 -15.13 3.52
N CYS A 205 0.74 -15.83 2.45
CA CYS A 205 1.91 -16.71 2.36
C CYS A 205 3.27 -16.00 2.19
N ILE A 206 3.35 -14.67 2.26
CA ILE A 206 4.66 -13.99 2.39
C ILE A 206 5.36 -14.45 3.69
N ALA A 207 4.60 -14.72 4.75
CA ALA A 207 5.11 -15.25 6.01
C ALA A 207 5.56 -16.72 5.95
N ALA A 208 5.44 -17.40 4.82
CA ALA A 208 5.90 -18.79 4.62
C ALA A 208 7.27 -18.83 3.92
N THR A 209 7.82 -20.04 3.76
CA THR A 209 9.05 -20.33 3.01
C THR A 209 8.78 -21.43 1.97
N PRO A 210 9.04 -21.20 0.68
CA PRO A 210 9.29 -19.90 0.05
C PRO A 210 8.06 -18.98 0.18
N GLY A 211 8.29 -17.64 0.30
CA GLY A 211 7.21 -16.66 0.47
C GLY A 211 6.45 -16.38 -0.83
N SER A 212 5.16 -16.00 -0.73
CA SER A 212 4.35 -15.53 -1.86
C SER A 212 3.18 -14.67 -1.37
N GLY A 213 2.99 -13.51 -2.01
CA GLY A 213 1.80 -12.68 -1.82
C GLY A 213 0.55 -13.21 -2.53
N SER A 214 0.70 -14.19 -3.43
CA SER A 214 -0.38 -14.75 -4.26
C SER A 214 -0.64 -16.21 -3.89
N ASP A 215 -0.86 -16.50 -2.60
CA ASP A 215 -1.15 -17.85 -2.11
C ASP A 215 -1.86 -17.80 -0.75
N CYS A 216 -2.59 -18.87 -0.40
CA CYS A 216 -3.51 -18.94 0.71
C CYS A 216 -2.85 -19.35 2.03
N MET A 217 -3.22 -18.66 3.12
CA MET A 217 -2.81 -18.96 4.49
C MET A 217 -4.03 -19.17 5.39
N MET A 218 -3.97 -20.16 6.27
CA MET A 218 -4.98 -20.39 7.31
C MET A 218 -4.44 -20.01 8.68
N GLY A 219 -5.17 -19.15 9.38
CA GLY A 219 -4.97 -18.85 10.78
C GLY A 219 -5.93 -19.65 11.66
N TYR A 220 -5.41 -20.31 12.70
CA TYR A 220 -6.19 -21.06 13.70
C TYR A 220 -6.07 -20.39 15.05
N ILE A 221 -7.08 -19.62 15.48
CA ILE A 221 -7.05 -19.00 16.82
C ILE A 221 -7.70 -19.93 17.85
N ARG A 222 -7.08 -20.02 19.02
CA ARG A 222 -7.49 -20.74 20.23
C ARG A 222 -7.57 -19.77 21.40
N LYS A 223 -7.81 -20.30 22.61
CA LYS A 223 -7.97 -19.49 23.82
C LYS A 223 -6.68 -18.76 24.23
N ASP A 224 -5.51 -19.38 24.04
CA ASP A 224 -4.21 -18.95 24.56
C ASP A 224 -3.11 -18.83 23.49
N HIS A 225 -3.41 -19.20 22.24
CA HIS A 225 -2.47 -19.17 21.12
C HIS A 225 -3.18 -19.10 19.77
N PHE A 226 -2.42 -18.86 18.73
CA PHE A 226 -2.85 -19.14 17.35
C PHE A 226 -1.80 -19.96 16.60
N CYS A 227 -2.24 -20.63 15.53
CA CYS A 227 -1.36 -21.33 14.60
C CYS A 227 -1.54 -20.79 13.19
N LEU A 228 -0.49 -20.90 12.38
CA LEU A 228 -0.47 -20.50 10.97
C LEU A 228 -0.06 -21.67 10.10
N GLU A 229 -0.78 -21.88 9.02
CA GLU A 229 -0.57 -22.95 8.05
C GLU A 229 -0.71 -22.43 6.62
N PRO A 230 0.33 -22.47 5.79
CA PRO A 230 0.20 -22.22 4.35
C PRO A 230 -0.56 -23.39 3.71
N LEU A 231 -1.44 -23.06 2.76
CA LEU A 231 -2.32 -24.08 2.16
C LEU A 231 -1.73 -24.68 0.87
N ASN A 232 -0.59 -24.19 0.43
CA ASN A 232 0.18 -24.77 -0.64
C ASN A 232 1.17 -25.79 -0.09
N GLU A 233 1.18 -27.01 -0.65
CA GLU A 233 2.03 -28.11 -0.20
C GLU A 233 3.54 -27.86 -0.35
N THR A 234 3.92 -26.93 -1.23
CA THR A 234 5.30 -26.54 -1.45
C THR A 234 5.83 -25.49 -0.47
N ARG A 235 4.94 -24.93 0.38
CA ARG A 235 5.27 -23.86 1.33
C ARG A 235 5.17 -24.32 2.76
N ARG A 236 5.98 -23.74 3.63
CA ARG A 236 6.02 -24.07 5.06
C ARG A 236 6.15 -22.79 5.88
N CYS A 237 5.41 -22.68 6.97
CA CYS A 237 5.72 -21.73 8.02
C CYS A 237 6.85 -22.28 8.88
N THR A 238 7.87 -21.49 9.13
CA THR A 238 8.94 -21.75 10.08
C THR A 238 8.90 -20.73 11.20
N THR A 239 9.45 -21.05 12.36
CA THR A 239 9.54 -20.09 13.47
C THR A 239 10.26 -18.80 13.03
N THR A 240 11.30 -18.93 12.21
CA THR A 240 12.04 -17.78 11.66
C THR A 240 11.19 -16.95 10.70
N SER A 241 10.49 -17.58 9.74
CA SER A 241 9.70 -16.84 8.75
C SER A 241 8.53 -16.09 9.39
N VAL A 242 7.85 -16.71 10.35
CA VAL A 242 6.72 -16.10 11.06
C VAL A 242 7.19 -15.00 12.02
N ALA A 243 8.31 -15.20 12.75
CA ALA A 243 8.87 -14.16 13.61
C ALA A 243 9.39 -12.97 12.79
N ALA A 244 10.12 -13.21 11.71
CA ALA A 244 10.60 -12.15 10.81
C ALA A 244 9.43 -11.33 10.24
N HIS A 245 8.35 -12.01 9.81
CA HIS A 245 7.18 -11.32 9.28
C HIS A 245 6.42 -10.53 10.36
N THR A 246 6.38 -10.99 11.58
CA THR A 246 5.81 -10.25 12.73
C THR A 246 6.48 -8.88 12.91
N MET A 247 7.81 -8.81 12.69
CA MET A 247 8.61 -7.59 12.86
C MET A 247 8.74 -6.75 11.58
N TYR A 248 8.21 -7.23 10.47
CA TYR A 248 8.25 -6.55 9.18
C TYR A 248 7.58 -5.17 9.24
N GLU A 249 8.21 -4.16 8.64
CA GLU A 249 7.76 -2.76 8.59
C GLU A 249 7.56 -2.07 9.95
N LYS A 250 8.24 -2.51 10.99
CA LYS A 250 8.09 -1.93 12.32
C LYS A 250 9.38 -1.27 12.80
N SER A 251 9.26 -0.01 13.21
CA SER A 251 10.35 0.75 13.84
C SER A 251 10.70 0.23 15.25
N ASN A 252 9.72 -0.39 15.92
CA ASN A 252 9.91 -1.02 17.23
C ASN A 252 9.48 -2.50 17.15
N PRO A 253 10.41 -3.47 17.33
CA PRO A 253 10.09 -4.88 17.22
C PRO A 253 9.26 -5.44 18.39
N TYR A 254 9.13 -4.68 19.46
CA TYR A 254 8.44 -5.11 20.69
C TYR A 254 7.05 -4.52 20.86
N LEU A 255 6.83 -3.31 20.35
CA LEU A 255 5.57 -2.60 20.49
C LEU A 255 5.09 -2.13 19.12
N LEU A 256 3.99 -2.71 18.66
CA LEU A 256 3.39 -2.39 17.38
C LEU A 256 2.15 -1.51 17.62
N PRO A 257 2.28 -0.18 17.46
CA PRO A 257 1.14 0.72 17.64
C PRO A 257 0.09 0.51 16.53
N GLY A 258 -1.17 0.69 16.92
CA GLY A 258 -2.33 0.66 16.04
C GLY A 258 -3.49 1.45 16.64
N PRO A 259 -4.65 1.51 15.99
CA PRO A 259 -5.81 2.20 16.51
C PRO A 259 -6.19 1.70 17.91
N GLY A 260 -6.31 2.64 18.87
CA GLY A 260 -6.73 2.36 20.24
C GLY A 260 -5.68 1.73 21.16
N GLY A 261 -4.43 1.48 20.70
CA GLY A 261 -3.40 0.92 21.56
C GLY A 261 -2.19 0.35 20.83
N ALA A 262 -1.52 -0.60 21.46
CA ALA A 262 -0.35 -1.26 20.88
C ALA A 262 -0.35 -2.77 21.17
N LEU A 263 0.12 -3.54 20.22
CA LEU A 263 0.41 -4.94 20.40
C LEU A 263 1.81 -5.09 21.04
N ASP A 264 1.88 -5.70 22.20
CA ASP A 264 3.12 -5.97 22.95
C ASP A 264 3.59 -7.40 22.70
N LEU A 265 4.75 -7.52 22.08
CA LEU A 265 5.35 -8.78 21.65
C LEU A 265 6.49 -9.26 22.53
N ARG A 266 6.84 -8.56 23.62
CA ARG A 266 8.00 -8.87 24.48
C ARG A 266 7.95 -10.27 25.07
N PHE A 267 6.77 -10.86 25.23
CA PHE A 267 6.55 -12.19 25.78
C PHE A 267 6.08 -13.19 24.73
N THR A 268 6.13 -12.79 23.45
CA THR A 268 5.71 -13.68 22.36
C THR A 268 6.73 -14.80 22.13
N SER A 269 6.22 -15.99 21.92
CA SER A 269 7.02 -17.17 21.57
C SER A 269 6.46 -17.84 20.33
N PHE A 270 7.36 -18.41 19.54
CA PHE A 270 7.10 -19.11 18.30
C PHE A 270 7.56 -20.56 18.45
N GLU A 271 6.68 -21.50 18.17
CA GLU A 271 6.93 -22.94 18.33
C GLU A 271 6.56 -23.67 17.05
N GLN A 272 7.47 -24.50 16.53
CA GLN A 272 7.19 -25.36 15.39
C GLN A 272 6.32 -26.53 15.84
N VAL A 273 5.09 -26.64 15.29
CA VAL A 273 4.15 -27.73 15.64
C VAL A 273 4.42 -28.96 14.78
N ASN A 274 4.64 -28.75 13.50
CA ASN A 274 5.03 -29.76 12.51
C ASN A 274 5.83 -29.09 11.39
N GLU A 275 6.14 -29.80 10.33
CA GLU A 275 6.98 -29.29 9.22
C GLU A 275 6.48 -27.97 8.57
N GLY A 276 5.18 -27.63 8.66
CA GLY A 276 4.61 -26.48 7.98
C GLY A 276 3.77 -25.55 8.87
N VAL A 277 3.59 -25.88 10.14
CA VAL A 277 2.70 -25.14 11.05
C VAL A 277 3.47 -24.55 12.22
N VAL A 278 3.27 -23.26 12.46
CA VAL A 278 3.86 -22.53 13.59
C VAL A 278 2.78 -22.08 14.54
N LYS A 279 2.99 -22.35 15.83
CA LYS A 279 2.18 -21.85 16.95
C LYS A 279 2.82 -20.60 17.54
N VAL A 280 1.98 -19.58 17.81
CA VAL A 280 2.37 -18.29 18.39
C VAL A 280 1.52 -18.03 19.63
N LYS A 281 2.17 -17.62 20.72
CA LYS A 281 1.51 -17.30 22.00
C LYS A 281 2.24 -16.17 22.74
N GLY A 282 1.56 -15.59 23.75
CA GLY A 282 2.18 -14.63 24.68
C GLY A 282 2.07 -13.17 24.24
N SER A 283 1.47 -12.87 23.09
CA SER A 283 1.15 -11.49 22.68
C SER A 283 0.18 -10.85 23.67
N LYS A 284 0.37 -9.56 23.98
CA LYS A 284 -0.50 -8.77 24.85
C LYS A 284 -0.96 -7.51 24.15
N TYR A 285 -2.09 -6.96 24.57
CA TYR A 285 -2.57 -5.67 24.05
C TYR A 285 -2.53 -4.62 25.15
N ILE A 286 -1.91 -3.49 24.88
CA ILE A 286 -1.83 -2.32 25.76
C ILE A 286 -2.79 -1.29 25.20
N THR A 287 -3.89 -1.03 25.91
CA THR A 287 -4.88 -0.01 25.53
C THR A 287 -4.28 1.38 25.73
N SER A 288 -4.47 2.27 24.76
CA SER A 288 -4.11 3.68 24.86
C SER A 288 -5.18 4.44 25.67
N ASN A 289 -4.75 5.43 26.46
CA ASN A 289 -5.67 6.34 27.15
C ASN A 289 -6.43 7.26 26.17
N GLN A 290 -5.81 7.54 25.01
CA GLN A 290 -6.42 8.33 23.95
C GLN A 290 -6.49 7.48 22.68
N TYR A 291 -7.70 7.37 22.10
CA TYR A 291 -7.86 6.70 20.81
C TYR A 291 -7.37 7.62 19.69
N THR A 292 -6.52 7.11 18.83
CA THR A 292 -6.03 7.83 17.65
C THR A 292 -6.29 7.05 16.39
N VAL A 293 -6.56 7.77 15.30
CA VAL A 293 -6.70 7.25 13.94
C VAL A 293 -5.60 7.85 13.08
N LYS A 294 -4.83 7.02 12.38
CA LYS A 294 -3.89 7.51 11.38
C LYS A 294 -4.67 8.04 10.18
N ILE A 295 -4.40 9.27 9.78
CA ILE A 295 -4.98 9.92 8.61
C ILE A 295 -3.93 10.09 7.52
N GLU A 296 -4.33 9.83 6.28
CA GLU A 296 -3.49 9.82 5.09
C GLU A 296 -4.18 10.63 4.00
N GLY A 297 -3.48 11.62 3.44
CA GLY A 297 -4.04 12.49 2.41
C GLY A 297 -3.05 12.74 1.29
N ALA A 298 -3.54 12.75 0.04
CA ALA A 298 -2.74 13.01 -1.14
C ALA A 298 -3.29 14.18 -1.94
N GLY A 299 -2.41 15.00 -2.49
CA GLY A 299 -2.76 16.14 -3.34
C GLY A 299 -1.96 16.17 -4.63
N LEU A 300 -2.56 16.75 -5.67
CA LEU A 300 -1.93 16.96 -6.97
C LEU A 300 -0.86 18.06 -6.85
N ILE A 301 0.38 17.77 -7.27
CA ILE A 301 1.48 18.73 -7.25
C ILE A 301 1.95 19.15 -8.65
N GLY A 302 1.54 18.46 -9.69
CA GLY A 302 1.93 18.77 -11.05
C GLY A 302 1.77 17.62 -12.03
N TYR A 303 2.53 17.72 -13.12
CA TYR A 303 2.55 16.75 -14.21
C TYR A 303 3.98 16.35 -14.51
N ARG A 304 4.18 15.13 -14.97
CA ARG A 304 5.49 14.51 -15.18
C ARG A 304 5.72 14.22 -16.65
N ALA A 305 6.93 14.53 -17.11
CA ALA A 305 7.49 13.99 -18.34
C ALA A 305 8.74 13.16 -18.00
N LEU A 306 8.96 12.10 -18.76
CA LEU A 306 10.09 11.19 -18.60
C LEU A 306 10.82 11.00 -19.90
N SER A 307 12.15 10.89 -19.84
CA SER A 307 12.95 10.32 -20.93
C SER A 307 13.85 9.23 -20.37
N ILE A 308 13.89 8.08 -21.04
CA ILE A 308 14.70 6.92 -20.64
C ILE A 308 15.76 6.71 -21.69
N ALA A 309 17.03 6.64 -21.27
CA ALA A 309 18.16 6.48 -22.15
C ALA A 309 19.22 5.54 -21.57
N GLY A 310 20.03 4.96 -22.43
CA GLY A 310 21.24 4.24 -22.06
C GLY A 310 22.51 5.00 -22.46
N ALA A 311 23.57 4.84 -21.70
CA ALA A 311 24.90 5.31 -22.05
C ALA A 311 25.94 4.21 -21.88
N ARG A 312 26.86 4.08 -22.87
CA ARG A 312 27.83 2.98 -22.91
C ARG A 312 29.29 3.45 -22.96
N ASP A 313 29.54 4.72 -23.34
CA ASP A 313 30.88 5.27 -23.37
C ASP A 313 31.47 5.40 -21.95
N PRO A 314 32.60 4.75 -21.62
CA PRO A 314 33.19 4.79 -20.29
C PRO A 314 33.64 6.19 -19.88
N ILE A 315 34.00 7.07 -20.83
CA ILE A 315 34.40 8.45 -20.55
C ILE A 315 33.16 9.29 -20.16
N PHE A 316 32.06 9.13 -20.91
CA PHE A 316 30.80 9.74 -20.56
C PHE A 316 30.32 9.28 -19.17
N ILE A 317 30.35 7.97 -18.92
CA ILE A 317 29.94 7.37 -17.63
C ILE A 317 30.80 7.92 -16.48
N GLY A 318 32.09 8.06 -16.69
CA GLY A 318 33.02 8.66 -15.70
C GLY A 318 32.71 10.11 -15.37
N ASN A 319 32.23 10.90 -16.33
CA ASN A 319 31.95 12.34 -16.17
C ASN A 319 30.44 12.64 -15.98
N VAL A 320 29.58 11.63 -15.82
CA VAL A 320 28.13 11.80 -15.88
C VAL A 320 27.56 12.79 -14.85
N GLN A 321 28.17 12.88 -13.66
CA GLN A 321 27.71 13.82 -12.62
C GLN A 321 27.99 15.29 -13.01
N GLU A 322 29.16 15.56 -13.58
CA GLU A 322 29.50 16.88 -14.09
C GLU A 322 28.61 17.25 -15.27
N ILE A 323 28.37 16.31 -16.18
CA ILE A 323 27.46 16.50 -17.30
C ILE A 323 26.06 16.85 -16.84
N ILE A 324 25.54 16.14 -15.81
CA ILE A 324 24.21 16.44 -15.25
C ILE A 324 24.17 17.86 -14.63
N LEU A 325 25.21 18.28 -13.91
CA LEU A 325 25.26 19.63 -13.35
C LEU A 325 25.22 20.70 -14.43
N GLU A 326 25.99 20.53 -15.48
CA GLU A 326 26.01 21.46 -16.62
C GLU A 326 24.70 21.45 -17.42
N VAL A 327 24.08 20.28 -17.59
CA VAL A 327 22.75 20.17 -18.20
C VAL A 327 21.71 20.90 -17.38
N LYS A 328 21.68 20.74 -16.06
CA LYS A 328 20.79 21.46 -15.16
C LYS A 328 20.97 22.95 -15.27
N LYS A 329 22.23 23.42 -15.21
CA LYS A 329 22.55 24.84 -15.37
C LYS A 329 22.04 25.40 -16.70
N ARG A 330 22.22 24.67 -17.82
CA ARG A 330 21.68 25.07 -19.11
C ARG A 330 20.17 25.16 -19.16
N VAL A 331 19.50 24.23 -18.49
CA VAL A 331 18.02 24.28 -18.33
C VAL A 331 17.65 25.54 -17.56
N GLU A 332 18.28 25.80 -16.42
CA GLU A 332 18.04 27.00 -15.61
C GLU A 332 18.27 28.27 -16.42
N ASP A 333 19.39 28.39 -17.14
CA ASP A 333 19.72 29.54 -17.96
C ASP A 333 18.71 29.76 -19.09
N ASN A 334 18.22 28.68 -19.70
CA ASN A 334 17.29 28.78 -20.84
C ASN A 334 15.84 29.06 -20.44
N PHE A 335 15.47 28.75 -19.20
CA PHE A 335 14.10 28.90 -18.68
C PHE A 335 14.01 29.83 -17.47
N GLN A 336 14.88 30.85 -17.41
CA GLN A 336 14.87 31.87 -16.34
C GLN A 336 13.57 32.63 -16.21
N ASP A 337 12.85 32.81 -17.32
CA ASP A 337 11.59 33.56 -17.39
C ASP A 337 10.35 32.72 -17.04
N LEU A 338 10.51 31.43 -16.74
CA LEU A 338 9.38 30.59 -16.32
C LEU A 338 8.91 30.99 -14.93
N ILE A 339 7.66 31.42 -14.85
CA ILE A 339 6.99 31.78 -13.58
C ILE A 339 6.70 30.54 -12.73
N ASP A 340 6.32 29.45 -13.38
CA ASP A 340 5.98 28.20 -12.69
C ASP A 340 7.22 27.38 -12.32
N PRO A 341 7.32 26.92 -11.07
CA PRO A 341 8.43 26.08 -10.65
C PRO A 341 8.41 24.73 -11.37
N TYR A 342 9.63 24.21 -11.60
CA TYR A 342 9.81 22.85 -12.09
C TYR A 342 10.85 22.10 -11.26
N PHE A 343 10.77 20.78 -11.29
CA PHE A 343 11.75 19.87 -10.70
C PHE A 343 12.37 19.05 -11.82
N LEU A 344 13.69 19.05 -11.93
CA LEU A 344 14.44 18.25 -12.89
C LEU A 344 15.34 17.28 -12.15
N THR A 345 15.10 15.99 -12.34
CA THR A 345 15.79 14.91 -11.65
C THR A 345 16.40 13.93 -12.66
N PHE A 346 17.60 13.44 -12.34
CA PHE A 346 18.29 12.38 -13.07
C PHE A 346 18.49 11.18 -12.14
N ARG A 347 18.10 9.98 -12.58
CA ARG A 347 18.38 8.73 -11.86
C ARG A 347 19.29 7.86 -12.73
N LEU A 348 20.37 7.37 -12.11
CA LEU A 348 21.44 6.63 -12.79
C LEU A 348 21.43 5.17 -12.34
N TYR A 349 20.63 4.34 -13.04
CA TYR A 349 20.62 2.90 -12.78
C TYR A 349 21.92 2.25 -13.28
N GLY A 350 22.55 1.46 -12.41
CA GLY A 350 23.92 0.97 -12.58
C GLY A 350 24.95 1.75 -11.72
N ARG A 351 24.51 2.83 -11.04
CA ARG A 351 25.36 3.61 -10.13
C ARG A 351 24.67 3.86 -8.77
N ASP A 352 23.74 4.80 -8.72
CA ASP A 352 23.07 5.24 -7.49
C ASP A 352 21.56 5.46 -7.66
N GLY A 353 20.98 4.98 -8.74
CA GLY A 353 19.57 5.20 -9.10
C GLY A 353 18.55 4.67 -8.10
N VAL A 354 18.92 3.70 -7.25
CA VAL A 354 18.06 3.12 -6.22
C VAL A 354 18.20 3.87 -4.90
N MET A 355 19.41 3.99 -4.37
CA MET A 355 19.67 4.55 -3.04
C MET A 355 20.06 6.05 -3.05
N GLY A 356 20.34 6.64 -4.21
CA GLY A 356 20.73 8.03 -4.33
C GLY A 356 21.96 8.36 -3.49
N ALA A 357 21.88 9.42 -2.70
CA ALA A 357 22.99 9.87 -1.82
C ALA A 357 23.38 8.83 -0.75
N MET A 358 22.50 7.87 -0.44
CA MET A 358 22.74 6.82 0.56
C MET A 358 23.46 5.59 -0.02
N GLU A 359 23.74 5.56 -1.33
CA GLU A 359 24.49 4.45 -1.94
C GLU A 359 25.88 4.30 -1.29
N PRO A 360 26.22 3.15 -0.69
CA PRO A 360 27.49 2.96 -0.01
C PRO A 360 28.65 2.74 -0.98
N LEU A 361 28.41 2.17 -2.17
CA LEU A 361 29.44 1.85 -3.17
C LEU A 361 29.67 3.01 -4.14
N LYS A 362 30.27 4.09 -3.65
CA LYS A 362 30.45 5.34 -4.43
C LYS A 362 31.30 5.21 -5.70
N ASN A 363 32.25 4.29 -5.73
CA ASN A 363 33.24 4.13 -6.79
C ASN A 363 33.04 2.84 -7.61
N TYR A 364 31.86 2.27 -7.64
CA TYR A 364 31.58 1.09 -8.44
C TYR A 364 31.61 1.44 -9.95
N ALA A 365 32.46 0.76 -10.70
CA ALA A 365 32.55 0.93 -12.16
C ALA A 365 31.46 0.08 -12.83
N CYS A 366 30.51 0.73 -13.49
CA CYS A 366 29.55 0.06 -14.38
C CYS A 366 30.01 0.21 -15.83
N HIS A 367 29.68 -0.78 -16.65
CA HIS A 367 29.98 -0.74 -18.08
C HIS A 367 28.86 -0.09 -18.90
N GLU A 368 27.68 0.12 -18.30
CA GLU A 368 26.51 0.70 -18.91
C GLU A 368 25.66 1.42 -17.87
N LEU A 369 25.09 2.56 -18.22
CA LEU A 369 24.15 3.30 -17.38
C LEU A 369 22.77 3.37 -18.01
N GLY A 370 21.74 3.04 -17.23
CA GLY A 370 20.37 3.46 -17.49
C GLY A 370 20.12 4.85 -16.88
N ILE A 371 19.70 5.80 -17.69
CA ILE A 371 19.46 7.19 -17.30
C ILE A 371 17.97 7.48 -17.42
N VAL A 372 17.34 7.86 -16.31
CA VAL A 372 15.96 8.37 -16.30
C VAL A 372 16.03 9.87 -16.04
N ILE A 373 15.61 10.66 -17.01
CA ILE A 373 15.43 12.11 -16.91
C ILE A 373 13.95 12.34 -16.57
N GLU A 374 13.66 13.00 -15.47
CA GLU A 374 12.33 13.30 -15.00
C GLU A 374 12.17 14.81 -14.83
N ALA A 375 11.16 15.38 -15.48
CA ALA A 375 10.72 16.75 -15.24
C ALA A 375 9.30 16.76 -14.68
N VAL A 376 9.08 17.54 -13.61
CA VAL A 376 7.76 17.76 -13.01
C VAL A 376 7.49 19.25 -12.96
N SER A 377 6.32 19.68 -13.44
CA SER A 377 5.88 21.09 -13.40
C SER A 377 4.37 21.17 -13.26
N LYS A 378 3.83 22.38 -13.13
CA LYS A 378 2.39 22.62 -12.95
C LYS A 378 1.55 22.28 -14.18
N SER A 379 2.13 22.25 -15.38
CA SER A 379 1.47 21.78 -16.59
C SER A 379 2.27 20.66 -17.28
N GLN A 380 1.58 19.80 -18.02
CA GLN A 380 2.21 18.73 -18.81
C GLN A 380 3.10 19.32 -19.91
N GLU A 381 2.66 20.44 -20.53
CA GLU A 381 3.42 21.13 -21.57
C GLU A 381 4.78 21.61 -21.07
N ILE A 382 4.83 22.28 -19.92
CA ILE A 382 6.09 22.76 -19.34
C ILE A 382 6.97 21.56 -18.94
N ALA A 383 6.40 20.52 -18.34
CA ALA A 383 7.16 19.31 -18.00
C ALA A 383 7.79 18.66 -19.25
N ASN A 384 7.03 18.54 -20.34
CA ASN A 384 7.51 18.03 -21.61
C ASN A 384 8.65 18.91 -22.19
N THR A 385 8.48 20.23 -22.16
CA THR A 385 9.48 21.18 -22.65
C THR A 385 10.80 21.06 -21.89
N ILE A 386 10.75 21.06 -20.56
CA ILE A 386 11.94 20.92 -19.69
C ILE A 386 12.62 19.56 -19.92
N CYS A 387 11.84 18.47 -19.95
CA CYS A 387 12.38 17.12 -20.16
C CYS A 387 13.07 17.00 -21.52
N SER A 388 12.41 17.45 -22.58
CA SER A 388 12.94 17.41 -23.96
C SER A 388 14.21 18.23 -24.11
N PHE A 389 14.25 19.43 -23.53
CA PHE A 389 15.44 20.27 -23.56
C PHE A 389 16.60 19.64 -22.81
N ALA A 390 16.37 19.12 -21.58
CA ALA A 390 17.38 18.44 -20.78
C ALA A 390 17.94 17.21 -21.51
N ARG A 391 17.06 16.37 -22.07
CA ARG A 391 17.41 15.20 -22.86
C ARG A 391 18.27 15.55 -24.09
N SER A 392 17.83 16.55 -24.86
CA SER A 392 18.55 16.98 -26.06
C SER A 392 19.92 17.58 -25.71
N THR A 393 19.98 18.38 -24.66
CA THR A 393 21.24 18.95 -24.17
C THR A 393 22.22 17.85 -23.74
N MET A 394 21.76 16.85 -22.98
CA MET A 394 22.60 15.74 -22.52
C MET A 394 23.07 14.85 -23.71
N MET A 395 22.18 14.61 -24.65
CA MET A 395 22.48 13.79 -25.84
C MET A 395 23.64 14.37 -26.66
N HIS A 396 23.73 15.70 -26.76
CA HIS A 396 24.77 16.36 -27.57
C HIS A 396 25.84 17.05 -26.72
N TYR A 397 25.86 16.83 -25.40
CA TYR A 397 26.81 17.47 -24.52
C TYR A 397 28.25 17.04 -24.88
N GLY A 398 29.14 18.03 -25.01
CA GLY A 398 30.57 17.83 -25.24
C GLY A 398 31.30 17.63 -23.91
N TYR A 399 32.12 16.60 -23.81
CA TYR A 399 32.96 16.31 -22.64
C TYR A 399 34.41 16.04 -23.04
N PRO A 400 35.38 16.19 -22.11
CA PRO A 400 36.78 15.96 -22.41
C PRO A 400 37.02 14.55 -23.02
N LYS A 401 37.84 14.48 -24.05
CA LYS A 401 38.17 13.25 -24.80
C LYS A 401 37.02 12.61 -25.59
N ARG A 402 35.88 13.29 -25.73
CA ARG A 402 34.82 12.84 -26.64
C ARG A 402 35.34 12.95 -28.07
N ILE A 403 35.33 11.84 -28.80
CA ILE A 403 35.80 11.75 -30.21
C ILE A 403 34.57 11.68 -31.15
N ALA A 404 33.54 10.92 -30.76
CA ALA A 404 32.36 10.71 -31.61
C ALA A 404 31.53 12.02 -31.74
N THR A 405 31.00 12.22 -32.96
CA THR A 405 30.03 13.30 -33.23
C THR A 405 28.58 12.83 -33.11
N ALA A 406 28.35 11.52 -32.93
CA ALA A 406 27.04 10.93 -32.67
C ALA A 406 26.54 11.31 -31.27
N GLY A 407 25.24 11.10 -31.01
CA GLY A 407 24.65 11.34 -29.68
C GLY A 407 25.24 10.47 -28.59
N ASN A 408 25.30 11.00 -27.36
CA ASN A 408 25.81 10.30 -26.17
C ASN A 408 24.86 9.22 -25.64
N LEU A 409 23.59 9.28 -26.04
CA LEU A 409 22.49 8.52 -25.46
C LEU A 409 21.85 7.60 -26.48
N ALA A 410 21.50 6.40 -26.06
CA ALA A 410 20.68 5.46 -26.81
C ALA A 410 19.27 5.41 -26.22
N PHE A 411 18.26 5.62 -27.05
CA PHE A 411 16.85 5.63 -26.64
C PHE A 411 16.16 4.32 -27.00
N PRO A 412 15.50 3.64 -26.02
CA PRO A 412 14.77 2.40 -26.31
C PRO A 412 13.41 2.66 -26.99
N PHE A 413 12.89 3.89 -26.93
CA PHE A 413 11.57 4.23 -27.44
C PHE A 413 11.58 5.43 -28.41
N SER A 414 10.62 5.45 -29.32
CA SER A 414 10.23 6.58 -30.12
C SER A 414 8.72 6.79 -29.99
N PRO A 415 8.25 7.93 -29.45
CA PRO A 415 9.02 9.11 -29.03
C PRO A 415 9.93 8.83 -27.83
N SER A 416 11.04 9.59 -27.72
CA SER A 416 12.01 9.46 -26.61
C SER A 416 11.54 10.14 -25.32
N ASP A 417 10.57 11.03 -25.41
CA ASP A 417 9.97 11.74 -24.29
C ASP A 417 8.54 11.22 -24.09
N LEU A 418 8.21 10.86 -22.86
CA LEU A 418 6.96 10.21 -22.50
C LEU A 418 6.17 11.12 -21.54
N GLU A 419 4.90 11.36 -21.83
CA GLU A 419 3.98 11.98 -20.88
C GLU A 419 3.59 10.96 -19.81
N ALA A 420 4.03 11.20 -18.57
CA ALA A 420 3.71 10.33 -17.43
C ALA A 420 2.51 10.85 -16.60
N GLY A 421 1.91 11.96 -17.01
CA GLY A 421 0.66 12.48 -16.45
C GLY A 421 0.79 13.08 -15.06
N LYS A 422 -0.28 13.00 -14.28
CA LYS A 422 -0.42 13.65 -12.98
C LYS A 422 0.53 13.08 -11.91
N VAL A 423 1.10 13.96 -11.10
CA VAL A 423 1.96 13.64 -9.96
C VAL A 423 1.29 14.07 -8.67
N TYR A 424 1.21 13.15 -7.74
CA TYR A 424 0.65 13.39 -6.41
C TYR A 424 1.73 13.28 -5.34
N LYS A 425 1.48 13.92 -4.18
CA LYS A 425 2.33 13.85 -3.00
C LYS A 425 1.44 13.55 -1.80
N PHE A 426 1.96 12.79 -0.82
CA PHE A 426 1.33 12.73 0.50
C PHE A 426 1.51 14.09 1.18
N LEU A 427 0.40 14.77 1.42
CA LEU A 427 0.33 16.02 2.15
C LEU A 427 0.00 15.78 3.62
N ILE A 428 -0.73 14.70 3.90
CA ILE A 428 -1.18 14.36 5.25
C ILE A 428 -0.73 12.93 5.58
N HIS A 429 -0.02 12.79 6.70
CA HIS A 429 0.35 11.52 7.32
C HIS A 429 0.49 11.75 8.82
N HIS A 430 -0.65 11.79 9.51
CA HIS A 430 -0.77 12.29 10.88
C HIS A 430 -1.66 11.37 11.71
N LEU A 431 -1.70 11.60 13.03
CA LEU A 431 -2.66 10.97 13.94
C LEU A 431 -3.71 11.98 14.35
N VAL A 432 -4.98 11.61 14.25
CA VAL A 432 -6.09 12.41 14.80
C VAL A 432 -6.64 11.73 16.05
N GLU A 433 -6.79 12.53 17.12
CA GLU A 433 -7.43 12.09 18.36
C GLU A 433 -8.95 12.10 18.20
N VAL A 434 -9.59 11.00 18.57
CA VAL A 434 -11.05 10.84 18.56
C VAL A 434 -11.55 10.39 19.92
N ASP A 435 -12.72 10.85 20.28
CA ASP A 435 -13.35 10.50 21.55
C ASP A 435 -14.20 9.20 21.39
N ASP A 436 -14.70 8.96 20.19
CA ASP A 436 -15.39 7.72 19.79
C ASP A 436 -14.64 7.08 18.59
N PRO A 437 -14.25 5.81 18.65
CA PRO A 437 -13.63 5.09 17.51
C PRO A 437 -14.46 5.13 16.22
N MET A 438 -15.78 5.32 16.33
CA MET A 438 -16.70 5.42 15.19
C MET A 438 -16.83 6.84 14.63
N GLU A 439 -16.29 7.85 15.31
CA GLU A 439 -16.50 9.27 14.98
C GLU A 439 -16.23 9.62 13.51
N LEU A 440 -15.24 9.00 12.90
CA LEU A 440 -14.80 9.31 11.54
C LEU A 440 -15.36 8.36 10.47
N PHE A 441 -16.01 7.27 10.88
CA PHE A 441 -16.42 6.19 9.99
C PHE A 441 -17.94 6.08 9.91
N LYS A 442 -18.44 5.92 8.69
CA LYS A 442 -19.88 5.78 8.43
C LYS A 442 -20.17 4.40 7.87
N ILE A 443 -21.16 3.73 8.45
CA ILE A 443 -21.61 2.41 7.97
C ILE A 443 -22.94 2.57 7.24
N ARG A 444 -23.01 1.98 6.05
CA ARG A 444 -24.25 1.81 5.26
C ARG A 444 -24.54 0.33 5.12
N ILE A 445 -25.78 -0.07 5.36
CA ILE A 445 -26.25 -1.45 5.13
C ILE A 445 -27.03 -1.48 3.81
N ALA A 446 -26.75 -2.46 2.98
CA ALA A 446 -27.44 -2.67 1.71
C ALA A 446 -27.63 -4.17 1.45
N GLN A 447 -28.72 -4.51 0.76
CA GLN A 447 -28.87 -5.82 0.14
C GLN A 447 -28.24 -5.77 -1.25
N ILE A 448 -27.37 -6.70 -1.54
CA ILE A 448 -26.71 -6.83 -2.83
C ILE A 448 -26.90 -8.22 -3.41
#